data_8c807b7f2550b27ed330a200bbcd00d3
#
_entry.id   8c807b7f2550b27ed330a200bbcd00d3
#
_cell.length_a   1.000
_cell.length_b   1.000
_cell.length_c   1.000
_cell.angle_alpha   90.00
_cell.angle_beta   90.00
_cell.angle_gamma   90.00
#
_symmetry.space_group_name_H-M   'P 1'
#
loop_
_entity.id
_entity.type
_entity.pdbx_description
1 polymer ?
#
loop_
_entity_poly.entity_id
_entity_poly.type
_entity_poly.pdbx_seq_one_letter_code
_entity_poly.pdbx_strand_id
1 'polypeptide(L)'
;MADNMTLEGMDEILDRLKELGQRAAPAENQALYAGAKIVQENASQKAPRSLEVKQHLADNIVISEPRQDENGKYVEVGPKAPFFYGKFLEYGTSKMTARPFMGPAQAESKKQVLETIRQTLKEGLGL
;
A
#
# COMPACT_ATOMS: atom_id res chain seq x y z
N MET A 1 21.62 0.78 7.00
CA MET A 1 21.28 0.68 6.50
C MET A 1 20.45 0.63 6.08
N ALA A 2 20.22 0.59 6.27
CA ALA A 2 19.64 0.20 5.72
C ALA A 2 19.06 0.42 5.00
N ASP A 3 18.96 0.84 5.10
CA ASP A 3 18.47 1.04 4.30
C ASP A 3 19.01 1.22 3.23
N ASN A 4 19.77 0.87 3.14
CA ASN A 4 20.34 0.56 2.00
C ASN A 4 19.52 -0.10 1.07
N MET A 5 18.36 0.39 0.96
CA MET A 5 17.55 0.01 -0.08
C MET A 5 17.98 0.79 -1.28
N THR A 6 19.20 0.66 -1.65
CA THR A 6 19.62 1.10 -2.93
C THR A 6 19.06 0.11 -3.90
N LEU A 7 17.93 0.41 -4.43
CA LEU A 7 17.33 -0.41 -5.45
C LEU A 7 18.11 -0.20 -6.74
N GLU A 8 18.40 -1.31 -7.38
CA GLU A 8 19.11 -1.29 -8.64
C GLU A 8 18.35 -0.48 -9.69
N GLY A 9 19.04 0.39 -10.39
CA GLY A 9 18.43 1.24 -11.42
C GLY A 9 17.66 2.43 -10.88
N MET A 10 17.78 2.72 -9.60
CA MET A 10 17.03 3.82 -9.00
C MET A 10 17.43 5.18 -9.54
N ASP A 11 18.71 5.39 -9.82
CA ASP A 11 19.18 6.65 -10.39
C ASP A 11 18.58 6.89 -11.76
N GLU A 12 18.47 5.86 -12.59
CA GLU A 12 17.86 5.98 -13.92
C GLU A 12 16.38 6.32 -13.81
N ILE A 13 15.70 5.71 -12.87
CA ILE A 13 14.28 5.99 -12.62
C ILE A 13 14.10 7.45 -12.23
N LEU A 14 14.90 7.94 -11.30
CA LEU A 14 14.80 9.32 -10.83
C LEU A 14 15.08 10.32 -11.95
N ASP A 15 16.08 10.05 -12.77
CA ASP A 15 16.39 10.90 -13.89
C ASP A 15 15.26 10.95 -14.90
N ARG A 16 14.66 9.78 -15.19
CA ARG A 16 13.55 9.71 -16.12
C ARG A 16 12.31 10.43 -15.58
N LEU A 17 12.06 10.34 -14.27
CA LEU A 17 10.95 11.04 -13.64
C LEU A 17 11.13 12.55 -13.78
N LYS A 18 12.34 13.05 -13.57
CA LYS A 18 12.62 14.48 -13.74
C LYS A 18 12.43 14.91 -15.19
N GLU A 19 12.91 14.11 -16.13
CA GLU A 19 12.78 14.39 -17.55
C GLU A 19 11.34 14.48 -18.01
N LEU A 20 10.51 13.55 -17.55
CA LEU A 20 9.12 13.47 -17.97
C LEU A 20 8.20 14.44 -17.24
N GLY A 21 8.54 14.80 -16.00
CA GLY A 21 7.67 15.67 -15.20
C GLY A 21 6.27 15.08 -15.05
N GLN A 22 5.26 15.86 -15.40
CA GLN A 22 3.87 15.41 -15.26
C GLN A 22 3.50 14.24 -16.17
N ARG A 23 4.26 14.04 -17.24
CA ARG A 23 4.00 12.91 -18.14
C ARG A 23 4.32 11.56 -17.49
N ALA A 24 5.03 11.57 -16.36
CA ALA A 24 5.30 10.34 -15.61
C ALA A 24 4.13 9.90 -14.75
N ALA A 25 3.09 10.73 -14.58
CA ALA A 25 1.99 10.44 -13.67
C ALA A 25 1.32 9.08 -13.89
N PRO A 26 1.02 8.65 -15.12
CA PRO A 26 0.43 7.32 -15.31
C PRO A 26 1.32 6.20 -14.79
N ALA A 27 2.62 6.27 -15.00
CA ALA A 27 3.56 5.26 -14.52
C ALA A 27 3.63 5.27 -12.99
N GLU A 28 3.67 6.46 -12.40
CA GLU A 28 3.70 6.61 -10.95
C GLU A 28 2.44 6.04 -10.30
N ASN A 29 1.28 6.37 -10.85
CA ASN A 29 0.00 5.91 -10.33
C ASN A 29 -0.10 4.39 -10.41
N GLN A 30 0.32 3.81 -11.52
CA GLN A 30 0.30 2.36 -11.71
C GLN A 30 1.24 1.66 -10.72
N ALA A 31 2.41 2.23 -10.47
CA ALA A 31 3.36 1.67 -9.52
C ALA A 31 2.82 1.70 -8.10
N LEU A 32 2.22 2.81 -7.69
CA LEU A 32 1.62 2.93 -6.37
C LEU A 32 0.49 1.92 -6.20
N TYR A 33 -0.35 1.77 -7.21
CA TYR A 33 -1.46 0.84 -7.17
C TYR A 33 -0.96 -0.60 -7.06
N ALA A 34 0.07 -0.96 -7.81
CA ALA A 34 0.65 -2.30 -7.76
C ALA A 34 1.20 -2.63 -6.37
N GLY A 35 1.89 -1.67 -5.76
CA GLY A 35 2.38 -1.84 -4.39
C GLY A 35 1.26 -1.93 -3.38
N ALA A 36 0.23 -1.09 -3.55
CA ALA A 36 -0.92 -1.07 -2.66
C ALA A 36 -1.70 -2.38 -2.69
N LYS A 37 -1.78 -3.03 -3.84
CA LYS A 37 -2.46 -4.33 -3.95
C LYS A 37 -1.81 -5.40 -3.09
N ILE A 38 -0.51 -5.37 -2.96
CA ILE A 38 0.22 -6.32 -2.10
C ILE A 38 -0.18 -6.11 -0.65
N VAL A 39 -0.24 -4.86 -0.20
CA VAL A 39 -0.66 -4.54 1.16
C VAL A 39 -2.12 -4.94 1.38
N GLN A 40 -2.98 -4.65 0.40
CA GLN A 40 -4.39 -4.98 0.46
C GLN A 40 -4.60 -6.49 0.64
N GLU A 41 -3.91 -7.30 -0.14
CA GLU A 41 -4.04 -8.75 -0.06
C GLU A 41 -3.53 -9.28 1.27
N ASN A 42 -2.40 -8.77 1.75
CA ASN A 42 -1.87 -9.16 3.06
C ASN A 42 -2.82 -8.77 4.18
N ALA A 43 -3.36 -7.56 4.14
CA ALA A 43 -4.30 -7.09 5.15
C ALA A 43 -5.58 -7.93 5.13
N SER A 44 -6.06 -8.27 3.95
CA SER A 44 -7.24 -9.12 3.80
C SER A 44 -7.03 -10.49 4.43
N GLN A 45 -5.85 -11.07 4.27
CA GLN A 45 -5.54 -12.36 4.88
C GLN A 45 -5.42 -12.30 6.39
N LYS A 46 -4.96 -11.17 6.92
CA LYS A 46 -4.73 -11.00 8.36
C LYS A 46 -5.95 -10.47 9.12
N ALA A 47 -6.91 -9.88 8.41
CA ALA A 47 -8.09 -9.31 9.06
C ALA A 47 -8.95 -10.43 9.66
N PRO A 48 -9.42 -10.26 10.91
CA PRO A 48 -10.28 -11.26 11.53
C PRO A 48 -11.59 -11.44 10.76
N ARG A 49 -12.07 -12.68 10.69
CA ARG A 49 -13.35 -13.00 10.05
C ARG A 49 -14.30 -13.60 11.08
N SER A 50 -15.57 -13.22 10.98
CA SER A 50 -16.61 -13.81 11.79
C SER A 50 -17.41 -14.80 10.96
N LEU A 51 -17.72 -15.97 11.54
CA LEU A 51 -18.52 -16.97 10.85
C LEU A 51 -20.00 -16.58 10.77
N GLU A 52 -20.42 -15.60 11.58
CA GLU A 52 -21.82 -15.21 11.68
C GLU A 52 -22.20 -14.04 10.76
N VAL A 53 -21.21 -13.42 10.10
CA VAL A 53 -21.43 -12.20 9.31
C VAL A 53 -21.26 -12.54 7.84
N LYS A 54 -22.22 -12.09 7.03
CA LYS A 54 -22.16 -12.32 5.57
C LYS A 54 -21.10 -11.49 4.88
N GLN A 55 -20.84 -10.29 5.39
CA GLN A 55 -19.80 -9.42 4.84
C GLN A 55 -18.67 -9.29 5.86
N HIS A 56 -17.45 -9.46 5.38
CA HIS A 56 -16.29 -9.42 6.24
C HIS A 56 -15.43 -8.20 5.96
N LEU A 57 -14.85 -7.65 7.03
CA LEU A 57 -13.85 -6.60 6.92
C LEU A 57 -12.75 -6.97 5.92
N ALA A 58 -12.30 -8.24 5.97
CA ALA A 58 -11.23 -8.73 5.09
C ALA A 58 -11.54 -8.57 3.61
N ASP A 59 -12.82 -8.62 3.24
CA ASP A 59 -13.24 -8.51 1.85
C ASP A 59 -13.55 -7.06 1.43
N ASN A 60 -13.39 -6.12 2.36
CA ASN A 60 -13.78 -4.73 2.14
C ASN A 60 -12.64 -3.75 2.43
N ILE A 61 -11.43 -4.19 2.19
CA ILE A 61 -10.25 -3.33 2.26
C ILE A 61 -10.02 -2.77 0.86
N VAL A 62 -9.98 -1.46 0.75
CA VAL A 62 -9.91 -0.78 -0.55
C VAL A 62 -8.67 0.08 -0.67
N ILE A 63 -8.33 0.42 -1.90
CA ILE A 63 -7.21 1.29 -2.23
C ILE A 63 -7.80 2.61 -2.72
N SER A 64 -7.31 3.72 -2.17
CA SER A 64 -7.78 5.04 -2.57
C SER A 64 -7.26 5.44 -3.94
N GLU A 65 -7.81 6.52 -4.49
CA GLU A 65 -7.25 7.17 -5.65
C GLU A 65 -5.89 7.76 -5.29
N PRO A 66 -5.00 7.95 -6.27
CA PRO A 66 -3.74 8.63 -6.02
C PRO A 66 -3.96 10.04 -5.48
N ARG A 67 -3.19 10.39 -4.47
CA ARG A 67 -3.25 11.69 -3.81
C ARG A 67 -1.85 12.25 -3.69
N GLN A 68 -1.75 13.53 -3.42
CA GLN A 68 -0.46 14.17 -3.26
C GLN A 68 -0.51 15.17 -2.11
N ASP A 69 0.56 15.17 -1.31
CA ASP A 69 0.74 16.15 -0.26
C ASP A 69 2.19 16.65 -0.32
N GLU A 70 2.62 17.36 0.73
CA GLU A 70 3.97 17.91 0.78
C GLU A 70 5.06 16.85 0.81
N ASN A 71 4.72 15.63 1.21
CA ASN A 71 5.68 14.52 1.26
C ASN A 71 5.72 13.70 -0.01
N GLY A 72 4.83 13.99 -0.96
CA GLY A 72 4.82 13.32 -2.26
C GLY A 72 3.50 12.65 -2.58
N LYS A 73 3.55 11.81 -3.60
CA LYS A 73 2.38 11.11 -4.10
C LYS A 73 2.16 9.81 -3.32
N TYR A 74 0.90 9.50 -3.02
CA TYR A 74 0.58 8.32 -2.22
C TYR A 74 -0.82 7.80 -2.53
N VAL A 75 -1.08 6.56 -2.09
CA VAL A 75 -2.42 5.99 -2.02
C VAL A 75 -2.63 5.46 -0.61
N GLU A 76 -3.88 5.34 -0.21
CA GLU A 76 -4.24 4.80 1.10
C GLU A 76 -4.89 3.44 0.94
N VAL A 77 -4.57 2.51 1.84
CA VAL A 77 -5.17 1.19 1.87
C VAL A 77 -5.86 1.03 3.21
N GLY A 78 -7.14 0.69 3.20
CA GLY A 78 -7.87 0.53 4.45
C GLY A 78 -9.30 0.09 4.24
N PRO A 79 -10.01 -0.16 5.34
CA PRO A 79 -11.40 -0.58 5.27
C PRO A 79 -12.28 0.52 4.70
N LYS A 80 -13.23 0.14 3.83
CA LYS A 80 -14.22 1.08 3.36
C LYS A 80 -15.38 1.16 4.35
N ALA A 81 -16.12 2.27 4.33
CA ALA A 81 -17.33 2.40 5.15
C ALA A 81 -18.33 1.33 4.72
N PRO A 82 -19.04 0.67 5.64
CA PRO A 82 -19.12 0.94 7.07
C PRO A 82 -18.15 0.11 7.93
N PHE A 83 -17.06 -0.38 7.37
CA PHE A 83 -16.13 -1.27 8.06
C PHE A 83 -15.08 -0.51 8.88
N PHE A 84 -15.42 0.69 9.33
CA PHE A 84 -14.49 1.51 10.13
C PHE A 84 -14.16 0.89 11.49
N TYR A 85 -14.90 -0.12 11.93
CA TYR A 85 -14.55 -0.82 13.16
C TYR A 85 -13.18 -1.49 13.08
N GLY A 86 -12.60 -1.54 11.88
CA GLY A 86 -11.24 -2.05 11.68
C GLY A 86 -10.20 -1.32 12.54
N LYS A 87 -10.39 -0.04 12.84
CA LYS A 87 -9.45 0.66 13.68
C LYS A 87 -9.50 0.18 15.14
N PHE A 88 -10.67 -0.31 15.60
CA PHE A 88 -10.76 -0.89 16.93
C PHE A 88 -9.98 -2.20 16.99
N LEU A 89 -9.97 -2.97 15.91
CA LEU A 89 -9.17 -4.18 15.82
C LEU A 89 -7.68 -3.84 15.80
N GLU A 90 -7.32 -2.80 15.05
CA GLU A 90 -5.91 -2.42 14.90
C GLU A 90 -5.29 -1.94 16.21
N TYR A 91 -6.00 -1.09 16.94
CA TYR A 91 -5.47 -0.42 18.12
C TYR A 91 -6.04 -0.91 19.44
N GLY A 92 -7.12 -1.71 19.37
CA GLY A 92 -7.82 -2.15 20.58
C GLY A 92 -8.67 -1.05 21.19
N THR A 93 -9.37 -1.39 22.25
CA THR A 93 -10.17 -0.45 23.03
C THR A 93 -9.95 -0.76 24.51
N SER A 94 -10.58 0.03 25.39
CA SER A 94 -10.53 -0.24 26.83
C SER A 94 -11.11 -1.60 27.21
N LYS A 95 -11.93 -2.19 26.32
CA LYS A 95 -12.61 -3.48 26.57
C LYS A 95 -12.14 -4.58 25.63
N MET A 96 -11.24 -4.29 24.71
CA MET A 96 -10.82 -5.26 23.68
C MET A 96 -9.33 -5.13 23.39
N THR A 97 -8.65 -6.26 23.42
CA THR A 97 -7.23 -6.32 23.05
C THR A 97 -7.10 -6.09 21.55
N ALA A 98 -6.06 -5.37 21.15
CA ALA A 98 -5.79 -5.14 19.75
C ALA A 98 -5.57 -6.46 18.99
N ARG A 99 -6.09 -6.51 17.78
CA ARG A 99 -5.85 -7.62 16.84
C ARG A 99 -5.44 -6.98 15.51
N PRO A 100 -4.21 -6.43 15.43
CA PRO A 100 -3.80 -5.64 14.28
C PRO A 100 -3.69 -6.47 13.00
N PHE A 101 -4.05 -5.86 11.89
CA PHE A 101 -3.95 -6.49 10.58
C PHE A 101 -3.31 -5.57 9.55
N MET A 102 -3.51 -4.26 9.64
CA MET A 102 -2.93 -3.31 8.67
C MET A 102 -1.44 -3.08 8.91
N GLY A 103 -1.05 -2.83 10.17
CA GLY A 103 0.35 -2.62 10.51
C GLY A 103 1.22 -3.83 10.16
N PRO A 104 0.84 -5.03 10.62
CA PRO A 104 1.58 -6.24 10.25
C PRO A 104 1.62 -6.49 8.75
N ALA A 105 0.51 -6.23 8.03
CA ALA A 105 0.47 -6.41 6.58
C ALA A 105 1.49 -5.51 5.89
N GLN A 106 1.55 -4.24 6.30
CA GLN A 106 2.50 -3.30 5.74
C GLN A 106 3.94 -3.70 6.08
N ALA A 107 4.20 -4.07 7.33
CA ALA A 107 5.54 -4.42 7.78
C ALA A 107 6.08 -5.66 7.07
N GLU A 108 5.25 -6.71 6.93
CA GLU A 108 5.68 -7.94 6.28
C GLU A 108 5.93 -7.76 4.80
N SER A 109 5.14 -6.93 4.14
CA SER A 109 5.21 -6.79 2.70
C SER A 109 6.11 -5.65 2.22
N LYS A 110 6.71 -4.90 3.13
CA LYS A 110 7.47 -3.69 2.79
C LYS A 110 8.49 -3.92 1.68
N LYS A 111 9.29 -4.96 1.80
CA LYS A 111 10.34 -5.25 0.83
C LYS A 111 9.76 -5.59 -0.54
N GLN A 112 8.72 -6.41 -0.55
CA GLN A 112 8.04 -6.80 -1.78
C GLN A 112 7.36 -5.60 -2.43
N VAL A 113 6.74 -4.73 -1.63
CA VAL A 113 6.08 -3.52 -2.12
C VAL A 113 7.09 -2.61 -2.82
N LEU A 114 8.23 -2.35 -2.17
CA LEU A 114 9.24 -1.48 -2.74
C LEU A 114 9.81 -2.05 -4.04
N GLU A 115 10.04 -3.34 -4.10
CA GLU A 115 10.54 -3.99 -5.31
C GLU A 115 9.50 -3.92 -6.43
N THR A 116 8.24 -4.12 -6.10
CA THR A 116 7.15 -4.05 -7.08
C THR A 116 6.99 -2.64 -7.61
N ILE A 117 7.06 -1.64 -6.75
CA ILE A 117 6.98 -0.23 -7.17
C ILE A 117 8.14 0.09 -8.12
N ARG A 118 9.35 -0.31 -7.73
CA ARG A 118 10.54 -0.08 -8.57
C ARG A 118 10.36 -0.72 -9.95
N GLN A 119 9.97 -1.98 -9.97
CA GLN A 119 9.83 -2.72 -11.23
C GLN A 119 8.73 -2.13 -12.10
N THR A 120 7.59 -1.79 -11.50
CA THR A 120 6.47 -1.22 -12.24
C THR A 120 6.81 0.15 -12.80
N LEU A 121 7.52 0.98 -12.03
CA LEU A 121 7.99 2.27 -12.51
C LEU A 121 8.95 2.09 -13.68
N LYS A 122 9.90 1.19 -13.53
CA LYS A 122 10.89 0.93 -14.56
C LYS A 122 10.22 0.55 -15.88
N GLU A 123 9.26 -0.37 -15.82
CA GLU A 123 8.53 -0.79 -17.00
C GLU A 123 7.69 0.34 -17.60
N GLY A 124 7.00 1.07 -16.74
CA GLY A 124 6.16 2.19 -17.19
C GLY A 124 6.94 3.35 -17.79
N LEU A 125 8.18 3.51 -17.39
CA LEU A 125 9.06 4.56 -17.90
C LEU A 125 9.90 4.11 -19.10
N GLY A 126 9.76 2.87 -19.51
CA GLY A 126 10.48 2.34 -20.67
C GLY A 126 11.95 2.04 -20.39
N LEU A 127 12.29 1.75 -19.17
CA LEU A 127 13.68 1.49 -18.79
C LEU A 127 13.99 0.00 -18.70
#